data_aa4cd10ac64d58c6f35998835fe0632e
#
_entry.id   aa4cd10ac64d58c6f35998835fe0632e
#
_cell.length_a   1.000
_cell.length_b   1.000
_cell.length_c   1.000
_cell.angle_alpha   90.00
_cell.angle_beta   90.00
_cell.angle_gamma   90.00
#
_symmetry.space_group_name_H-M   'P 1'
#
loop_
_entity.id
_entity.type
_entity.pdbx_description
1 polymer ?
#
loop_
_entity_poly.entity_id
_entity_poly.type
_entity_poly.pdbx_seq_one_letter_code
_entity_poly.pdbx_strand_id
1 'polypeptide(L)'
;MSPERSNAYRRVMKTLEDMGPSKLLEAEQQRIRYAADNLIFSADLSSDAEAQDALADVEALCNALIESGRWEQVTASRLAEDVFECGPAAPAILQAA
;
A
#
# COMPACT_ATOMS: atom_id res chain seq x y z
N MET A 1 -12.19 -12.81 4.70
CA MET A 1 -10.97 -12.18 4.19
C MET A 1 -10.06 -13.27 3.60
N SER A 2 -9.46 -13.03 2.45
CA SER A 2 -8.61 -14.03 1.83
C SER A 2 -7.23 -14.09 2.49
N PRO A 3 -6.58 -15.27 2.47
CA PRO A 3 -5.22 -15.38 3.00
C PRO A 3 -4.23 -14.45 2.30
N GLU A 4 -4.41 -14.20 1.01
CA GLU A 4 -3.53 -13.32 0.24
C GLU A 4 -3.58 -11.88 0.76
N ARG A 5 -4.78 -11.39 1.07
CA ARG A 5 -4.96 -10.04 1.61
C ARG A 5 -4.34 -9.91 3.00
N SER A 6 -4.56 -10.91 3.86
CA SER A 6 -3.97 -10.93 5.19
C SER A 6 -2.45 -10.99 5.14
N ASN A 7 -1.90 -11.78 4.23
CA ASN A 7 -0.45 -11.87 4.06
C ASN A 7 0.14 -10.57 3.55
N ALA A 8 -0.55 -9.90 2.62
CA ALA A 8 -0.11 -8.60 2.12
C ALA A 8 -0.09 -7.57 3.25
N TYR A 9 -1.12 -7.55 4.07
CA TYR A 9 -1.19 -6.66 5.22
C TYR A 9 -0.01 -6.88 6.17
N ARG A 10 0.31 -8.14 6.46
CA ARG A 10 1.46 -8.45 7.31
C ARG A 10 2.77 -7.98 6.71
N ARG A 11 2.92 -8.13 5.38
CA ARG A 11 4.13 -7.65 4.71
C ARG A 11 4.28 -6.14 4.83
N VAL A 12 3.17 -5.40 4.68
CA VAL A 12 3.18 -3.94 4.86
C VAL A 12 3.62 -3.60 6.28
N MET A 13 3.01 -4.21 7.28
CA MET A 13 3.35 -3.92 8.67
C MET A 13 4.81 -4.27 8.99
N LYS A 14 5.30 -5.38 8.45
CA LYS A 14 6.69 -5.77 8.63
C LYS A 14 7.64 -4.79 7.97
N THR A 15 7.31 -4.32 6.78
CA THR A 15 8.14 -3.30 6.09
C THR A 15 8.23 -2.03 6.93
N LEU A 16 7.10 -1.56 7.48
CA LEU A 16 7.10 -0.37 8.32
C LEU A 16 7.97 -0.56 9.56
N GLU A 17 7.89 -1.73 10.18
CA GLU A 17 8.68 -2.05 11.35
C GLU A 17 10.18 -2.11 11.01
N ASP A 18 10.53 -2.75 9.90
CA ASP A 18 11.92 -2.91 9.48
C ASP A 18 12.55 -1.58 9.07
N MET A 19 11.78 -0.68 8.46
CA MET A 19 12.30 0.62 8.04
C MET A 19 12.58 1.53 9.22
N GLY A 20 11.69 1.54 10.22
CA GLY A 20 11.83 2.38 11.38
C GLY A 20 11.79 3.88 11.06
N PRO A 21 11.92 4.73 12.09
CA PRO A 21 11.76 6.18 11.92
C PRO A 21 12.93 6.84 11.18
N SER A 22 14.06 6.17 11.03
CA SER A 22 15.21 6.75 10.33
C SER A 22 15.04 6.77 8.81
N LYS A 23 14.27 5.83 8.26
CA LYS A 23 14.06 5.74 6.82
C LYS A 23 12.65 6.15 6.41
N LEU A 24 11.73 6.20 7.35
CA LEU A 24 10.34 6.52 7.08
C LEU A 24 9.79 7.29 8.28
N LEU A 25 9.42 8.54 8.08
CA LEU A 25 8.89 9.38 9.15
C LEU A 25 7.60 8.79 9.71
N GLU A 26 7.33 9.06 10.97
CA GLU A 26 6.13 8.54 11.62
C GLU A 26 4.85 8.93 10.88
N ALA A 27 4.75 10.17 10.41
CA ALA A 27 3.59 10.62 9.65
C ALA A 27 3.45 9.83 8.35
N GLU A 28 4.56 9.49 7.71
CA GLU A 28 4.56 8.69 6.49
C GLU A 28 4.14 7.26 6.79
N GLN A 29 4.62 6.69 7.89
CA GLN A 29 4.20 5.36 8.33
C GLN A 29 2.70 5.30 8.57
N GLN A 30 2.15 6.34 9.19
CA GLN A 30 0.71 6.41 9.44
C GLN A 30 -0.10 6.47 8.16
N ARG A 31 0.38 7.21 7.15
CA ARG A 31 -0.29 7.26 5.85
C ARG A 31 -0.36 5.88 5.20
N ILE A 32 0.73 5.14 5.25
CA ILE A 32 0.78 3.80 4.68
C ILE A 32 -0.13 2.84 5.45
N ARG A 33 -0.08 2.91 6.78
CA ARG A 33 -0.92 2.07 7.63
C ARG A 33 -2.40 2.36 7.41
N TYR A 34 -2.76 3.63 7.30
CA TYR A 34 -4.12 4.04 7.02
C TYR A 34 -4.62 3.46 5.69
N ALA A 35 -3.77 3.51 4.67
CA ALA A 35 -4.12 2.95 3.36
C ALA A 35 -4.31 1.43 3.44
N ALA A 36 -3.41 0.73 4.09
CA ALA A 36 -3.51 -0.72 4.24
C ALA A 36 -4.80 -1.09 4.99
N ASP A 37 -5.12 -0.35 6.05
CA ASP A 37 -6.34 -0.58 6.82
C ASP A 37 -7.60 -0.36 5.97
N ASN A 38 -7.63 0.73 5.20
CA ASN A 38 -8.76 1.00 4.33
C ASN A 38 -8.94 -0.10 3.27
N LEU A 39 -7.84 -0.53 2.69
CA LEU A 39 -7.91 -1.54 1.64
C LEU A 39 -8.31 -2.91 2.18
N ILE A 40 -7.80 -3.30 3.34
CA ILE A 40 -8.10 -4.63 3.88
C ILE A 40 -9.58 -4.78 4.27
N PHE A 41 -10.23 -3.68 4.60
CA PHE A 41 -11.65 -3.68 4.92
C PHE A 41 -12.54 -3.34 3.73
N SER A 42 -11.98 -3.02 2.58
CA SER A 42 -12.76 -2.69 1.40
C SER A 42 -13.30 -3.97 0.76
N ALA A 43 -14.59 -3.95 0.42
CA ALA A 43 -15.22 -5.07 -0.28
C ALA A 43 -15.10 -4.94 -1.79
N ASP A 44 -15.09 -3.70 -2.30
CA ASP A 44 -15.05 -3.41 -3.73
C ASP A 44 -14.36 -2.07 -3.94
N LEU A 45 -13.16 -2.11 -4.47
CA LEU A 45 -12.36 -0.90 -4.65
C LEU A 45 -13.02 0.09 -5.61
N SER A 46 -13.74 -0.40 -6.61
CA SER A 46 -14.38 0.48 -7.60
C SER A 46 -15.47 1.35 -7.00
N SER A 47 -16.07 0.94 -5.90
CA SER A 47 -17.12 1.69 -5.22
C SER A 47 -16.67 2.32 -3.90
N ASP A 48 -15.38 2.23 -3.58
CA ASP A 48 -14.83 2.71 -2.31
C ASP A 48 -13.86 3.87 -2.57
N ALA A 49 -14.41 5.08 -2.64
CA ALA A 49 -13.62 6.28 -2.93
C ALA A 49 -12.54 6.52 -1.87
N GLU A 50 -12.83 6.22 -0.61
CA GLU A 50 -11.85 6.42 0.46
C GLU A 50 -10.64 5.50 0.30
N ALA A 51 -10.88 4.24 -0.05
CA ALA A 51 -9.79 3.30 -0.31
C ALA A 51 -9.00 3.70 -1.56
N GLN A 52 -9.67 4.18 -2.60
CA GLN A 52 -9.00 4.67 -3.81
C GLN A 52 -8.09 5.86 -3.49
N ASP A 53 -8.59 6.80 -2.71
CA ASP A 53 -7.82 8.00 -2.32
C ASP A 53 -6.63 7.61 -1.46
N ALA A 54 -6.81 6.67 -0.55
CA ALA A 54 -5.71 6.21 0.31
C ALA A 54 -4.63 5.51 -0.52
N LEU A 55 -5.02 4.72 -1.51
CA LEU A 55 -4.06 4.05 -2.39
C LEU A 55 -3.30 5.08 -3.23
N ALA A 56 -4.00 6.08 -3.78
CA ALA A 56 -3.36 7.15 -4.53
C ALA A 56 -2.37 7.93 -3.66
N ASP A 57 -2.69 8.13 -2.40
CA ASP A 57 -1.81 8.81 -1.45
C ASP A 57 -0.51 8.01 -1.24
N VAL A 58 -0.61 6.69 -1.11
CA VAL A 58 0.58 5.84 -0.98
C VAL A 58 1.42 5.89 -2.25
N GLU A 59 0.80 5.86 -3.41
CA GLU A 59 1.53 5.97 -4.68
C GLU A 59 2.29 7.29 -4.77
N ALA A 60 1.64 8.39 -4.39
CA ALA A 60 2.29 9.70 -4.36
C ALA A 60 3.46 9.72 -3.37
N LEU A 61 3.28 9.12 -2.21
CA LEU A 61 4.34 9.02 -1.21
C LEU A 61 5.52 8.21 -1.73
N CYS A 62 5.26 7.07 -2.35
CA CYS A 62 6.32 6.24 -2.91
C CYS A 62 7.11 6.98 -4.00
N ASN A 63 6.41 7.71 -4.86
CA ASN A 63 7.07 8.52 -5.88
C ASN A 63 7.96 9.60 -5.26
N ALA A 64 7.49 10.26 -4.20
CA ALA A 64 8.28 11.26 -3.50
C ALA A 64 9.52 10.65 -2.84
N LEU A 65 9.39 9.46 -2.27
CA LEU A 65 10.52 8.76 -1.66
C LEU A 65 11.59 8.40 -2.69
N ILE A 66 11.17 7.99 -3.88
CA ILE A 66 12.10 7.67 -4.98
C ILE A 66 12.76 8.96 -5.48
N GLU A 67 11.98 10.00 -5.76
CA GLU A 67 12.48 11.26 -6.31
C GLU A 67 13.46 11.96 -5.36
N SER A 68 13.23 11.85 -4.06
CA SER A 68 14.11 12.45 -3.06
C SER A 68 15.38 11.63 -2.82
N GLY A 69 15.49 10.45 -3.40
CA GLY A 69 16.62 9.55 -3.19
C GLY A 69 16.61 8.84 -1.86
N ARG A 70 15.53 8.95 -1.09
CA ARG A 70 15.44 8.27 0.22
C ARG A 70 15.25 6.77 0.07
N TRP A 71 14.52 6.34 -0.96
CA TRP A 71 14.25 4.94 -1.22
C TRP A 71 14.60 4.56 -2.65
N GLU A 72 15.01 3.31 -2.84
CA GLU A 72 15.19 2.76 -4.18
C GLU A 72 13.83 2.43 -4.80
N GLN A 73 13.75 2.48 -6.12
CA GLN A 73 12.52 2.20 -6.85
C GLN A 73 11.98 0.79 -6.53
N VAL A 74 12.86 -0.20 -6.44
CA VAL A 74 12.46 -1.58 -6.13
C VAL A 74 11.74 -1.65 -4.79
N THR A 75 12.30 -0.99 -3.77
CA THR A 75 11.73 -1.00 -2.42
C THR A 75 10.37 -0.30 -2.39
N ALA A 76 10.28 0.87 -3.00
CA ALA A 76 9.03 1.63 -3.03
C ALA A 76 7.95 0.91 -3.83
N SER A 77 8.32 0.33 -4.97
CA SER A 77 7.38 -0.41 -5.81
C SER A 77 6.83 -1.64 -5.09
N ARG A 78 7.67 -2.33 -4.34
CA ARG A 78 7.24 -3.50 -3.58
C ARG A 78 6.25 -3.11 -2.48
N LEU A 79 6.53 -2.01 -1.78
CA LEU A 79 5.61 -1.52 -0.76
C LEU A 79 4.26 -1.15 -1.38
N ALA A 80 4.28 -0.43 -2.49
CA ALA A 80 3.04 -0.03 -3.17
C ALA A 80 2.23 -1.25 -3.61
N GLU A 81 2.89 -2.28 -4.13
CA GLU A 81 2.24 -3.52 -4.51
C GLU A 81 1.63 -4.23 -3.30
N ASP A 82 2.37 -4.30 -2.20
CA ASP A 82 1.87 -4.94 -0.98
C ASP A 82 0.63 -4.21 -0.44
N VAL A 83 0.65 -2.88 -0.45
CA VAL A 83 -0.51 -2.09 -0.04
C VAL A 83 -1.70 -2.38 -0.96
N PHE A 84 -1.49 -2.38 -2.27
CA PHE A 84 -2.54 -2.69 -3.24
C PHE A 84 -3.14 -4.08 -3.00
N GLU A 85 -2.29 -5.06 -2.69
CA GLU A 85 -2.72 -6.44 -2.46
C GLU A 85 -3.51 -6.62 -1.17
N CYS A 86 -3.48 -5.64 -0.25
CA CYS A 86 -4.36 -5.66 0.92
C CYS A 86 -5.81 -5.49 0.52
N GLY A 87 -6.08 -4.86 -0.62
CA GLY A 87 -7.41 -4.59 -1.09
C GLY A 87 -8.08 -5.79 -1.75
N PRO A 88 -9.31 -5.60 -2.24
CA PRO A 88 -9.99 -6.66 -2.97
C PRO A 88 -9.23 -6.99 -4.24
N ALA A 89 -9.31 -8.25 -4.65
CA ALA A 89 -8.63 -8.70 -5.85
C ALA A 89 -9.03 -7.83 -7.04
N ALA A 90 -8.08 -7.59 -7.94
CA ALA A 90 -8.35 -6.83 -9.15
C ALA A 90 -9.49 -7.50 -9.92
N PRO A 91 -10.40 -6.72 -10.51
CA PRO A 91 -11.47 -7.30 -11.30
C PRO A 91 -10.91 -8.22 -12.40
N ALA A 92 -11.58 -9.32 -12.64
CA ALA A 92 -11.15 -10.27 -13.65
C ALA A 92 -11.02 -9.63 -15.02
N ILE A 93 -11.83 -8.64 -15.30
CA ILE A 93 -11.79 -7.91 -16.57
C ILE A 93 -10.44 -7.24 -16.80
N LEU A 94 -9.80 -6.76 -15.74
CA LEU A 94 -8.47 -6.14 -15.85
C LEU A 94 -7.40 -7.19 -16.13
N GLN A 95 -7.59 -8.39 -15.62
CA GLN A 95 -6.66 -9.49 -15.83
C GLN A 95 -6.84 -10.11 -17.20
N ALA A 96 -8.06 -10.12 -17.71
CA ALA A 96 -8.38 -10.67 -19.02
C ALA A 96 -7.95 -9.76 -20.17
N ALA A 97 -7.80 -8.50 -19.90
CA ALA A 97 -7.34 -7.56 -20.90
C ALA A 97 -5.84 -7.69 -21.12
#